data_9016d680543789c029f347106a541326
#
_entry.id   9016d680543789c029f347106a541326
#
_cell.length_a   1.000
_cell.length_b   1.000
_cell.length_c   1.000
_cell.angle_alpha   90.00
_cell.angle_beta   90.00
_cell.angle_gamma   90.00
#
_symmetry.space_group_name_H-M   'P 1'
#
loop_
_entity.id
_entity.type
_entity.pdbx_description
1 polymer ?
#
loop_
_entity_poly.entity_id
_entity_poly.type
_entity_poly.pdbx_seq_one_letter_code
_entity_poly.pdbx_strand_id
1 'polypeptide(L)'
;MMLSKIPIFITVRANCDETFEINKEALKFSYLFIKDVGMFEQTYIISDNKKILKYAEALGFTNTIHYPCGNEKDLLYLEYLATYRYGIEHNYHPDWIILLNVRQIFKQPSLLRDCINNIDDKYDIVASYTSISNKSNFFVDEALLKEDKDTSHLLTSKNQRVKMVDSAIYAVKSDFAFKCMEYDDPSKYFWNGKIKYFENNSLYTDIFNLSDIYKYYEVADTIDKIKEIEQQLDDMTVSIKY
;
A
#
# COMPACT_ATOMS: atom_id res chain seq x y z
N MET A 1 -2.59 7.27 21.88
CA MET A 1 -1.62 6.40 21.18
C MET A 1 -0.65 7.31 20.44
N MET A 2 0.66 7.24 20.69
CA MET A 2 1.62 8.11 20.00
C MET A 2 1.80 7.61 18.56
N LEU A 3 1.41 8.42 17.58
CA LEU A 3 1.57 8.19 16.14
C LEU A 3 3.01 7.78 15.74
N SER A 4 3.99 8.25 16.48
CA SER A 4 5.42 8.02 16.23
C SER A 4 5.92 6.57 16.45
N LYS A 5 5.02 5.64 16.80
CA LYS A 5 5.40 4.24 17.12
C LYS A 5 4.80 3.21 16.17
N ILE A 6 4.00 3.61 15.18
CA ILE A 6 3.42 2.68 14.22
C ILE A 6 4.26 2.73 12.94
N PRO A 7 4.98 1.66 12.60
CA PRO A 7 5.71 1.61 11.34
C PRO A 7 4.76 1.55 10.14
N ILE A 8 5.17 2.18 9.05
CA ILE A 8 4.47 2.18 7.76
C ILE A 8 5.31 1.38 6.79
N PHE A 9 4.75 0.33 6.23
CA PHE A 9 5.41 -0.50 5.24
C PHE A 9 4.82 -0.28 3.86
N ILE A 10 5.69 -0.04 2.89
CA ILE A 10 5.36 0.05 1.46
C ILE A 10 6.10 -1.09 0.77
N THR A 11 5.38 -2.14 0.43
CA THR A 11 5.96 -3.30 -0.25
C THR A 11 5.95 -3.09 -1.75
N VAL A 12 7.13 -3.16 -2.38
CA VAL A 12 7.36 -2.87 -3.79
C VAL A 12 8.00 -4.07 -4.45
N ARG A 13 7.22 -4.91 -5.10
CA ARG A 13 7.75 -6.03 -5.91
C ARG A 13 8.22 -5.54 -7.27
N ALA A 14 9.35 -6.07 -7.73
CA ALA A 14 9.92 -5.74 -9.03
C ALA A 14 10.66 -6.95 -9.63
N ASN A 15 9.94 -8.06 -9.76
CA ASN A 15 10.45 -9.34 -10.22
C ASN A 15 10.62 -9.47 -11.74
N CYS A 16 10.11 -8.52 -12.52
CA CYS A 16 10.33 -8.39 -13.96
C CYS A 16 10.42 -6.92 -14.37
N ASP A 17 10.91 -6.65 -15.59
CA ASP A 17 11.13 -5.28 -16.06
C ASP A 17 9.85 -4.46 -16.09
N GLU A 18 8.72 -5.03 -16.48
CA GLU A 18 7.44 -4.32 -16.51
C GLU A 18 7.00 -3.91 -15.10
N THR A 19 7.02 -4.82 -14.13
CA THR A 19 6.67 -4.51 -12.74
C THR A 19 7.66 -3.55 -12.10
N PHE A 20 8.93 -3.59 -12.51
CA PHE A 20 9.94 -2.64 -12.08
C PHE A 20 9.58 -1.22 -12.50
N GLU A 21 9.32 -0.97 -13.78
CA GLU A 21 9.02 0.37 -14.28
C GLU A 21 7.70 0.91 -13.71
N ILE A 22 6.64 0.08 -13.65
CA ILE A 22 5.36 0.47 -13.04
C ILE A 22 5.55 0.89 -11.58
N ASN A 23 6.20 0.07 -10.80
CA ASN A 23 6.33 0.31 -9.36
C ASN A 23 7.33 1.42 -9.04
N LYS A 24 8.35 1.62 -9.88
CA LYS A 24 9.25 2.77 -9.82
C LYS A 24 8.48 4.08 -9.98
N GLU A 25 7.61 4.17 -11.00
CA GLU A 25 6.77 5.35 -11.21
C GLU A 25 5.77 5.54 -10.06
N ALA A 26 5.08 4.47 -9.64
CA ALA A 26 4.12 4.52 -8.55
C ALA A 26 4.76 4.95 -7.20
N LEU A 27 6.04 4.62 -6.99
CA LEU A 27 6.77 4.99 -5.77
C LEU A 27 6.96 6.51 -5.62
N LYS A 28 7.04 7.27 -6.73
CA LYS A 28 7.07 8.74 -6.68
C LYS A 28 5.84 9.32 -5.98
N PHE A 29 4.67 8.78 -6.26
CA PHE A 29 3.41 9.20 -5.61
C PHE A 29 3.39 8.82 -4.13
N SER A 30 3.92 7.66 -3.79
CA SER A 30 4.08 7.28 -2.38
C SER A 30 5.04 8.20 -1.65
N TYR A 31 6.12 8.64 -2.29
CA TYR A 31 7.04 9.65 -1.77
C TYR A 31 6.30 10.97 -1.47
N LEU A 32 5.53 11.49 -2.44
CA LEU A 32 4.76 12.72 -2.24
C LEU A 32 3.79 12.60 -1.07
N PHE A 33 3.05 11.50 -1.00
CA PHE A 33 2.14 11.24 0.11
C PHE A 33 2.87 11.22 1.47
N ILE A 34 3.99 10.50 1.58
CA ILE A 34 4.76 10.42 2.83
C ILE A 34 5.38 11.79 3.18
N LYS A 35 5.81 12.57 2.19
CA LYS A 35 6.28 13.95 2.37
C LYS A 35 5.17 14.83 2.95
N ASP A 36 3.97 14.76 2.38
CA ASP A 36 2.83 15.58 2.81
C ASP A 36 2.36 15.24 4.24
N VAL A 37 2.46 13.97 4.64
CA VAL A 37 2.10 13.54 6.01
C VAL A 37 3.27 13.61 7.00
N GLY A 38 4.50 13.85 6.54
CA GLY A 38 5.68 14.02 7.39
C GLY A 38 6.14 12.74 8.11
N MET A 39 5.98 11.55 7.50
CA MET A 39 6.17 10.26 8.17
C MET A 39 7.37 9.45 7.63
N PHE A 40 8.43 10.09 7.15
CA PHE A 40 9.60 9.41 6.59
C PHE A 40 10.31 8.49 7.58
N GLU A 41 10.48 8.94 8.83
CA GLU A 41 11.20 8.17 9.85
C GLU A 41 10.51 6.85 10.20
N GLN A 42 9.18 6.77 10.04
CA GLN A 42 8.38 5.59 10.32
C GLN A 42 8.11 4.74 9.08
N THR A 43 8.49 5.23 7.89
CA THR A 43 8.19 4.56 6.63
C THR A 43 9.35 3.70 6.16
N TYR A 44 9.04 2.45 5.84
CA TYR A 44 9.97 1.44 5.36
C TYR A 44 9.58 0.98 3.97
N ILE A 45 10.51 1.05 3.02
CA ILE A 45 10.34 0.47 1.69
C ILE A 45 10.89 -0.94 1.70
N ILE A 46 10.05 -1.91 1.39
CA ILE A 46 10.41 -3.33 1.33
C ILE A 46 10.42 -3.76 -0.12
N SER A 47 11.51 -4.35 -0.58
CA SER A 47 11.58 -4.85 -1.97
C SER A 47 12.47 -6.07 -2.11
N ASP A 48 12.12 -6.91 -3.08
CA ASP A 48 12.94 -8.01 -3.61
C ASP A 48 14.01 -7.52 -4.60
N ASN A 49 13.94 -6.26 -5.02
CA ASN A 49 14.81 -5.68 -6.04
C ASN A 49 15.66 -4.53 -5.47
N LYS A 50 16.98 -4.74 -5.46
CA LYS A 50 17.93 -3.74 -4.97
C LYS A 50 17.92 -2.43 -5.76
N LYS A 51 17.55 -2.44 -7.06
CA LYS A 51 17.45 -1.22 -7.86
C LYS A 51 16.28 -0.36 -7.40
N ILE A 52 15.15 -0.96 -7.01
CA ILE A 52 14.02 -0.24 -6.41
C ILE A 52 14.42 0.40 -5.09
N LEU A 53 15.15 -0.32 -4.24
CA LEU A 53 15.60 0.24 -2.96
C LEU A 53 16.54 1.43 -3.15
N LYS A 54 17.51 1.32 -4.06
CA LYS A 54 18.37 2.46 -4.41
C LYS A 54 17.58 3.65 -4.95
N TYR A 55 16.55 3.38 -5.74
CA TYR A 55 15.67 4.43 -6.23
C TYR A 55 14.86 5.06 -5.09
N ALA A 56 14.34 4.29 -4.15
CA ALA A 56 13.67 4.79 -2.96
C ALA A 56 14.59 5.67 -2.10
N GLU A 57 15.85 5.25 -1.90
CA GLU A 57 16.87 6.03 -1.20
C GLU A 57 17.14 7.36 -1.92
N ALA A 58 17.25 7.34 -3.26
CA ALA A 58 17.42 8.55 -4.07
C ALA A 58 16.21 9.49 -4.00
N LEU A 59 14.99 8.97 -3.81
CA LEU A 59 13.80 9.78 -3.51
C LEU A 59 13.82 10.40 -2.10
N GLY A 60 14.63 9.88 -1.17
CA GLY A 60 14.74 10.37 0.20
C GLY A 60 14.17 9.45 1.28
N PHE A 61 13.76 8.22 0.94
CA PHE A 61 13.43 7.24 1.96
C PHE A 61 14.71 6.73 2.64
N THR A 62 14.75 6.82 3.96
CA THR A 62 15.91 6.43 4.76
C THR A 62 15.89 4.98 5.20
N ASN A 63 14.71 4.37 5.28
CA ASN A 63 14.54 3.02 5.77
C ASN A 63 14.16 2.09 4.62
N THR A 64 15.11 1.24 4.21
CA THR A 64 14.92 0.26 3.15
C THR A 64 15.20 -1.15 3.63
N ILE A 65 14.40 -2.11 3.22
CA ILE A 65 14.53 -3.51 3.59
C ILE A 65 14.58 -4.36 2.33
N HIS A 66 15.71 -5.04 2.12
CA HIS A 66 15.86 -6.00 1.03
C HIS A 66 15.51 -7.41 1.48
N TYR A 67 14.51 -8.00 0.84
CA TYR A 67 14.22 -9.41 0.94
C TYR A 67 14.26 -10.04 -0.44
N PRO A 68 15.27 -10.86 -0.72
CA PRO A 68 15.31 -11.63 -1.95
C PRO A 68 14.18 -12.67 -1.89
N CYS A 69 13.03 -12.32 -2.50
CA CYS A 69 11.96 -13.26 -2.69
C CYS A 69 12.35 -14.21 -3.82
N GLY A 70 12.33 -15.50 -3.51
CA GLY A 70 12.21 -16.51 -4.52
C GLY A 70 10.84 -16.42 -5.22
N ASN A 71 10.33 -17.53 -5.70
CA ASN A 71 9.00 -17.63 -6.33
C ASN A 71 7.83 -17.43 -5.33
N GLU A 72 8.11 -17.01 -4.12
CA GLU A 72 7.13 -16.93 -3.07
C GLU A 72 6.16 -15.78 -3.29
N LYS A 73 4.92 -16.16 -3.27
CA LYS A 73 3.78 -15.41 -3.78
C LYS A 73 3.22 -14.41 -2.77
N ASP A 74 3.65 -14.46 -1.51
CA ASP A 74 2.92 -13.81 -0.45
C ASP A 74 3.59 -12.50 0.00
N LEU A 75 2.90 -11.37 -0.24
CA LEU A 75 3.31 -10.06 0.25
C LEU A 75 3.28 -9.99 1.79
N LEU A 76 2.34 -10.67 2.43
CA LEU A 76 2.23 -10.71 3.88
C LEU A 76 3.47 -11.29 4.55
N TYR A 77 4.13 -12.24 3.91
CA TYR A 77 5.38 -12.80 4.42
C TYR A 77 6.49 -11.75 4.50
N LEU A 78 6.58 -10.87 3.50
CA LEU A 78 7.56 -9.77 3.49
C LEU A 78 7.27 -8.77 4.60
N GLU A 79 6.00 -8.46 4.79
CA GLU A 79 5.53 -7.52 5.82
C GLU A 79 5.74 -8.09 7.22
N TYR A 80 5.53 -9.39 7.40
CA TYR A 80 5.88 -10.12 8.61
C TYR A 80 7.38 -10.02 8.93
N LEU A 81 8.25 -10.35 7.97
CA LEU A 81 9.70 -10.27 8.16
C LEU A 81 10.15 -8.84 8.47
N ALA A 82 9.55 -7.85 7.81
CA ALA A 82 9.82 -6.44 8.07
C ALA A 82 9.42 -6.03 9.48
N THR A 83 8.26 -6.49 9.96
CA THR A 83 7.78 -6.24 11.32
C THR A 83 8.72 -6.85 12.36
N TYR A 84 9.15 -8.09 12.13
CA TYR A 84 10.10 -8.77 12.99
C TYR A 84 11.46 -8.04 13.05
N ARG A 85 11.98 -7.63 11.89
CA ARG A 85 13.22 -6.86 11.80
C ARG A 85 13.10 -5.51 12.50
N TYR A 86 11.99 -4.80 12.28
CA TYR A 86 11.71 -3.55 12.98
C TYR A 86 11.75 -3.72 14.50
N GLY A 87 11.14 -4.79 15.02
CA GLY A 87 11.16 -5.10 16.45
C GLY A 87 12.56 -5.30 17.02
N ILE A 88 13.45 -5.97 16.26
CA ILE A 88 14.85 -6.16 16.64
C ILE A 88 15.62 -4.83 16.62
N GLU A 89 15.51 -4.06 15.54
CA GLU A 89 16.25 -2.81 15.34
C GLU A 89 15.90 -1.75 16.38
N HIS A 90 14.64 -1.70 16.81
CA HIS A 90 14.15 -0.68 17.74
C HIS A 90 13.98 -1.19 19.17
N ASN A 91 14.28 -2.47 19.44
CA ASN A 91 14.00 -3.13 20.72
C ASN A 91 12.55 -2.85 21.20
N TYR A 92 11.62 -2.83 20.26
CA TYR A 92 10.21 -2.52 20.46
C TYR A 92 9.35 -3.28 19.46
N HIS A 93 8.40 -4.04 19.96
CA HIS A 93 7.43 -4.73 19.11
C HIS A 93 6.20 -3.82 18.92
N PRO A 94 5.88 -3.39 17.69
CA PRO A 94 4.74 -2.52 17.47
C PRO A 94 3.44 -3.32 17.63
N ASP A 95 2.45 -2.76 18.31
CA ASP A 95 1.12 -3.39 18.44
C ASP A 95 0.40 -3.44 17.10
N TRP A 96 0.62 -2.41 16.28
CA TRP A 96 0.02 -2.24 14.96
C TRP A 96 1.08 -1.88 13.93
N ILE A 97 0.84 -2.32 12.69
CA ILE A 97 1.61 -1.93 11.50
C ILE A 97 0.65 -1.31 10.48
N ILE A 98 1.15 -0.41 9.64
CA ILE A 98 0.41 0.16 8.53
C ILE A 98 1.01 -0.32 7.23
N LEU A 99 0.16 -0.83 6.34
CA LEU A 99 0.51 -1.31 5.03
C LEU A 99 -0.06 -0.34 3.98
N LEU A 100 0.80 0.23 3.16
CA LEU A 100 0.41 1.12 2.07
C LEU A 100 0.65 0.44 0.71
N ASN A 101 -0.38 0.41 -0.11
CA ASN A 101 -0.25 -0.10 -1.47
C ASN A 101 0.42 0.96 -2.37
N VAL A 102 1.56 0.60 -2.96
CA VAL A 102 2.30 1.47 -3.87
C VAL A 102 1.49 1.83 -5.12
N ARG A 103 0.65 0.92 -5.62
CA ARG A 103 -0.12 1.10 -6.85
C ARG A 103 -1.39 1.94 -6.69
N GLN A 104 -1.82 2.21 -5.48
CA GLN A 104 -2.82 3.24 -5.21
C GLN A 104 -2.12 4.60 -5.17
N ILE A 105 -2.00 5.25 -6.33
CA ILE A 105 -1.15 6.43 -6.49
C ILE A 105 -1.74 7.69 -5.86
N PHE A 106 -3.05 7.87 -5.89
CA PHE A 106 -3.69 9.03 -5.27
C PHE A 106 -4.11 8.72 -3.84
N LYS A 107 -3.35 9.23 -2.88
CA LYS A 107 -3.64 9.13 -1.47
C LYS A 107 -3.74 10.54 -0.89
N GLN A 108 -4.90 10.89 -0.34
CA GLN A 108 -5.03 12.15 0.39
C GLN A 108 -4.36 12.03 1.77
N PRO A 109 -3.74 13.09 2.30
CA PRO A 109 -3.12 13.06 3.63
C PRO A 109 -4.07 12.63 4.75
N SER A 110 -5.38 12.88 4.60
CA SER A 110 -6.41 12.42 5.53
C SER A 110 -6.48 10.90 5.65
N LEU A 111 -6.13 10.14 4.60
CA LEU A 111 -6.23 8.69 4.55
C LEU A 111 -5.46 8.01 5.71
N LEU A 112 -4.21 8.45 5.96
CA LEU A 112 -3.39 7.92 7.05
C LEU A 112 -4.00 8.26 8.41
N ARG A 113 -4.42 9.52 8.61
CA ARG A 113 -5.07 9.95 9.84
C ARG A 113 -6.36 9.18 10.11
N ASP A 114 -7.18 9.00 9.08
CA ASP A 114 -8.45 8.30 9.19
C ASP A 114 -8.23 6.82 9.50
N CYS A 115 -7.23 6.19 8.88
CA CYS A 115 -6.82 4.84 9.21
C CYS A 115 -6.45 4.71 10.71
N ILE A 116 -5.56 5.57 11.20
CA ILE A 116 -5.10 5.56 12.59
C ILE A 116 -6.24 5.84 13.58
N ASN A 117 -7.12 6.78 13.27
CA ASN A 117 -8.27 7.10 14.12
C ASN A 117 -9.30 5.96 14.20
N ASN A 118 -9.27 5.03 13.25
CA ASN A 118 -10.13 3.86 13.25
C ASN A 118 -9.49 2.64 13.92
N ILE A 119 -8.24 2.70 14.34
CA ILE A 119 -7.59 1.63 15.10
C ILE A 119 -8.36 1.41 16.42
N ASP A 120 -8.75 0.14 16.65
CA ASP A 120 -9.48 -0.29 17.85
C ASP A 120 -9.12 -1.75 18.13
N ASP A 121 -8.73 -2.06 19.36
CA ASP A 121 -8.27 -3.39 19.77
C ASP A 121 -9.31 -4.51 19.64
N LYS A 122 -10.57 -4.18 19.36
CA LYS A 122 -11.61 -5.15 19.05
C LYS A 122 -11.47 -5.78 17.67
N TYR A 123 -10.66 -5.18 16.81
CA TYR A 123 -10.44 -5.60 15.42
C TYR A 123 -9.01 -6.06 15.21
N ASP A 124 -8.81 -6.92 14.24
CA ASP A 124 -7.49 -7.40 13.82
C ASP A 124 -6.94 -6.56 12.67
N ILE A 125 -7.86 -6.01 11.87
CA ILE A 125 -7.54 -5.21 10.68
C ILE A 125 -8.43 -3.97 10.64
N VAL A 126 -7.85 -2.85 10.21
CA VAL A 126 -8.56 -1.66 9.75
C VAL A 126 -8.26 -1.47 8.28
N ALA A 127 -9.26 -1.46 7.42
CA ALA A 127 -9.11 -1.43 5.97
C ALA A 127 -9.88 -0.27 5.34
N SER A 128 -9.30 0.36 4.34
CA SER A 128 -10.01 1.37 3.56
C SER A 128 -10.94 0.73 2.52
N TYR A 129 -12.06 1.41 2.25
CA TYR A 129 -12.93 1.11 1.13
C TYR A 129 -13.27 2.38 0.36
N THR A 130 -13.52 2.24 -0.93
CA THR A 130 -14.06 3.31 -1.77
C THR A 130 -15.52 3.05 -2.11
N SER A 131 -16.31 4.14 -2.19
CA SER A 131 -17.71 4.07 -2.60
C SER A 131 -17.81 4.35 -4.09
N ILE A 132 -18.25 3.34 -4.87
CA ILE A 132 -18.44 3.46 -6.32
C ILE A 132 -19.90 3.77 -6.60
N SER A 133 -20.18 4.86 -7.34
CA SER A 133 -21.54 5.18 -7.74
C SER A 133 -22.02 4.23 -8.83
N ASN A 134 -23.29 3.78 -8.75
CA ASN A 134 -23.94 2.89 -9.72
C ASN A 134 -23.99 3.42 -11.18
N LYS A 135 -23.42 4.59 -11.46
CA LYS A 135 -23.34 5.15 -12.82
C LYS A 135 -22.16 4.59 -13.63
N SER A 136 -21.19 3.92 -12.99
CA SER A 136 -20.17 3.20 -13.70
C SER A 136 -20.74 1.85 -14.14
N ASN A 137 -20.65 1.55 -15.41
CA ASN A 137 -21.08 0.26 -16.00
C ASN A 137 -20.12 -0.86 -15.53
N PHE A 138 -20.25 -1.26 -14.28
CA PHE A 138 -19.60 -2.49 -13.81
C PHE A 138 -20.47 -3.66 -14.26
N PHE A 139 -19.98 -4.43 -15.20
CA PHE A 139 -20.50 -5.75 -15.49
C PHE A 139 -19.93 -6.69 -14.43
N VAL A 140 -20.78 -7.07 -13.50
CA VAL A 140 -20.46 -8.19 -12.61
C VAL A 140 -20.88 -9.44 -13.37
N ASP A 141 -19.93 -10.30 -13.69
CA ASP A 141 -20.26 -11.60 -14.27
C ASP A 141 -21.01 -12.42 -13.21
N GLU A 142 -22.32 -12.67 -13.47
CA GLU A 142 -23.14 -13.47 -12.55
C GLU A 142 -22.61 -14.89 -12.34
N ALA A 143 -21.77 -15.41 -13.24
CA ALA A 143 -21.11 -16.70 -13.08
C ALA A 143 -20.05 -16.66 -11.98
N LEU A 144 -19.26 -15.59 -11.90
CA LEU A 144 -18.27 -15.37 -10.83
C LEU A 144 -18.94 -15.22 -9.46
N LEU A 145 -20.14 -14.62 -9.41
CA LEU A 145 -20.91 -14.45 -8.16
C LEU A 145 -21.46 -15.76 -7.59
N LYS A 146 -21.60 -16.78 -8.42
CA LYS A 146 -22.16 -18.08 -7.99
C LYS A 146 -21.11 -19.00 -7.38
N GLU A 147 -19.83 -18.81 -7.71
CA GLU A 147 -18.74 -19.66 -7.23
C GLU A 147 -18.15 -19.15 -5.92
N ASP A 148 -18.27 -17.85 -5.63
CA ASP A 148 -17.66 -17.25 -4.44
C ASP A 148 -18.75 -16.76 -3.47
N LYS A 149 -19.01 -17.55 -2.44
CA LYS A 149 -19.99 -17.21 -1.39
C LYS A 149 -19.62 -15.94 -0.61
N ASP A 150 -18.38 -15.47 -0.72
CA ASP A 150 -17.87 -14.30 -0.02
C ASP A 150 -18.12 -12.98 -0.76
N THR A 151 -18.53 -13.02 -2.03
CA THR A 151 -18.86 -11.79 -2.79
C THR A 151 -20.26 -11.24 -2.52
N SER A 152 -21.04 -11.88 -1.66
CA SER A 152 -22.41 -11.46 -1.32
C SER A 152 -22.51 -10.06 -0.69
N HIS A 153 -21.42 -9.48 -0.21
CA HIS A 153 -21.43 -8.10 0.30
C HIS A 153 -21.33 -7.03 -0.79
N LEU A 154 -21.17 -7.42 -2.05
CA LEU A 154 -21.05 -6.46 -3.17
C LEU A 154 -22.39 -6.09 -3.78
N LEU A 155 -23.47 -6.83 -3.49
CA LEU A 155 -24.75 -6.65 -4.11
C LEU A 155 -25.80 -6.15 -3.12
N THR A 156 -26.01 -4.87 -3.09
CA THR A 156 -27.17 -4.26 -2.44
C THR A 156 -27.95 -3.38 -3.41
N SER A 157 -29.27 -3.47 -3.26
CA SER A 157 -30.39 -2.90 -4.01
C SER A 157 -30.15 -1.65 -4.88
N LYS A 158 -31.00 -1.45 -5.85
CA LYS A 158 -31.02 -0.50 -7.01
C LYS A 158 -30.62 0.96 -6.79
N ASN A 159 -30.34 1.39 -5.56
CA ASN A 159 -29.94 2.78 -5.25
C ASN A 159 -28.77 2.87 -4.23
N GLN A 160 -28.06 1.78 -3.94
CA GLN A 160 -26.96 1.82 -2.99
C GLN A 160 -25.62 1.93 -3.70
N ARG A 161 -24.71 2.75 -3.13
CA ARG A 161 -23.33 2.79 -3.56
C ARG A 161 -22.66 1.46 -3.25
N VAL A 162 -21.98 0.88 -4.22
CA VAL A 162 -21.15 -0.31 -4.02
C VAL A 162 -19.92 0.11 -3.22
N LYS A 163 -19.66 -0.57 -2.11
CA LYS A 163 -18.45 -0.39 -1.34
C LYS A 163 -17.45 -1.45 -1.77
N MET A 164 -16.28 -1.02 -2.19
CA MET A 164 -15.20 -1.89 -2.61
C MET A 164 -13.99 -1.67 -1.71
N VAL A 165 -13.41 -2.73 -1.16
CA VAL A 165 -12.13 -2.64 -0.47
C VAL A 165 -11.10 -2.21 -1.49
N ASP A 166 -10.52 -1.02 -1.30
CA ASP A 166 -9.66 -0.38 -2.29
C ASP A 166 -8.19 -0.72 -2.12
N SER A 167 -7.87 -1.45 -1.07
CA SER A 167 -6.49 -1.85 -0.74
C SER A 167 -5.48 -0.71 -0.63
N ALA A 168 -5.92 0.55 -0.50
CA ALA A 168 -5.02 1.69 -0.45
C ALA A 168 -4.18 1.70 0.82
N ILE A 169 -4.81 1.36 1.95
CA ILE A 169 -4.18 1.31 3.26
C ILE A 169 -4.85 0.26 4.16
N TYR A 170 -4.02 -0.43 4.93
CA TYR A 170 -4.44 -1.29 6.02
C TYR A 170 -3.67 -0.92 7.28
N ALA A 171 -4.34 -0.92 8.45
CA ALA A 171 -3.65 -1.12 9.72
C ALA A 171 -3.94 -2.53 10.19
N VAL A 172 -2.90 -3.25 10.61
CA VAL A 172 -2.99 -4.67 11.01
C VAL A 172 -2.33 -4.83 12.37
N LYS A 173 -2.97 -5.58 13.26
CA LYS A 173 -2.32 -6.01 14.50
C LYS A 173 -1.13 -6.90 14.21
N SER A 174 0.02 -6.60 14.79
CA SER A 174 1.23 -7.39 14.58
C SER A 174 1.06 -8.85 14.99
N ASP A 175 0.43 -9.11 16.13
CA ASP A 175 0.18 -10.48 16.59
C ASP A 175 -0.75 -11.24 15.64
N PHE A 176 -1.71 -10.56 15.02
CA PHE A 176 -2.57 -11.17 14.01
C PHE A 176 -1.80 -11.45 12.72
N ALA A 177 -0.94 -10.51 12.27
CA ALA A 177 -0.08 -10.72 11.11
C ALA A 177 0.85 -11.93 11.33
N PHE A 178 1.43 -12.07 12.52
CA PHE A 178 2.26 -13.24 12.86
C PHE A 178 1.45 -14.53 12.88
N LYS A 179 0.24 -14.50 13.40
CA LYS A 179 -0.65 -15.66 13.39
C LYS A 179 -1.03 -16.09 11.96
N CYS A 180 -1.19 -15.18 11.03
CA CYS A 180 -1.44 -15.53 9.62
C CYS A 180 -0.34 -16.41 9.05
N MET A 181 0.92 -16.22 9.48
CA MET A 181 2.08 -16.99 8.99
C MET A 181 2.11 -18.44 9.46
N GLU A 182 1.29 -18.82 10.43
CA GLU A 182 1.17 -20.21 10.90
C GLU A 182 0.32 -21.08 9.96
N TYR A 183 -0.34 -20.47 8.96
CA TYR A 183 -1.23 -21.16 8.02
C TYR A 183 -0.57 -21.38 6.66
N ASP A 184 -0.99 -22.44 5.97
CA ASP A 184 -0.49 -22.79 4.61
C ASP A 184 -0.79 -21.69 3.57
N ASP A 185 -1.86 -20.91 3.78
CA ASP A 185 -2.25 -19.77 2.94
C ASP A 185 -2.49 -18.53 3.81
N PRO A 186 -1.42 -17.78 4.14
CA PRO A 186 -1.52 -16.58 4.98
C PRO A 186 -2.49 -15.52 4.45
N SER A 187 -2.50 -15.29 3.14
CA SER A 187 -3.38 -14.30 2.51
C SER A 187 -4.85 -14.64 2.66
N LYS A 188 -5.19 -15.91 2.55
CA LYS A 188 -6.57 -16.37 2.77
C LYS A 188 -6.97 -16.22 4.23
N TYR A 189 -6.07 -16.57 5.15
CA TYR A 189 -6.33 -16.44 6.58
C TYR A 189 -6.47 -14.98 7.01
N PHE A 190 -5.72 -14.06 6.39
CA PHE A 190 -5.79 -12.63 6.64
C PHE A 190 -7.23 -12.09 6.56
N TRP A 191 -7.99 -12.49 5.55
CA TRP A 191 -9.37 -12.04 5.36
C TRP A 191 -10.38 -12.68 6.31
N ASN A 192 -9.98 -13.65 7.14
CA ASN A 192 -10.79 -14.21 8.21
C ASN A 192 -10.69 -13.42 9.52
N GLY A 193 -9.82 -12.41 9.60
CA GLY A 193 -9.71 -11.50 10.75
C GLY A 193 -10.94 -10.64 10.94
N LYS A 194 -11.08 -10.07 12.13
CA LYS A 194 -12.12 -9.06 12.40
C LYS A 194 -11.73 -7.74 11.79
N ILE A 195 -12.46 -7.32 10.75
CA ILE A 195 -12.12 -6.14 9.95
C ILE A 195 -13.05 -4.98 10.30
N LYS A 196 -12.45 -3.81 10.57
CA LYS A 196 -13.16 -2.53 10.61
C LYS A 196 -12.89 -1.78 9.31
N TYR A 197 -13.93 -1.35 8.63
CA TYR A 197 -13.81 -0.60 7.40
C TYR A 197 -14.04 0.89 7.62
N PHE A 198 -13.29 1.73 6.90
CA PHE A 198 -13.50 3.18 6.85
C PHE A 198 -13.47 3.68 5.39
N GLU A 199 -14.18 4.77 5.12
CA GLU A 199 -14.29 5.32 3.76
C GLU A 199 -13.02 6.07 3.36
N ASN A 200 -12.47 5.71 2.19
CA ASN A 200 -11.38 6.42 1.56
C ASN A 200 -11.97 7.40 0.54
N ASN A 201 -11.74 8.68 0.77
CA ASN A 201 -12.18 9.76 -0.13
C ASN A 201 -11.15 10.10 -1.22
N SER A 202 -10.04 9.36 -1.28
CA SER A 202 -9.06 9.51 -2.36
C SER A 202 -9.63 8.98 -3.68
N LEU A 203 -9.12 9.50 -4.79
CA LEU A 203 -9.46 8.95 -6.08
C LEU A 203 -8.95 7.50 -6.19
N TYR A 204 -9.86 6.55 -6.40
CA TYR A 204 -9.47 5.17 -6.61
C TYR A 204 -8.71 5.04 -7.94
N THR A 205 -7.56 4.38 -7.88
CA THR A 205 -6.73 4.12 -9.05
C THR A 205 -6.27 2.68 -9.01
N ASP A 206 -6.54 1.97 -10.09
CA ASP A 206 -6.02 0.62 -10.29
C ASP A 206 -4.96 0.66 -11.40
N ILE A 207 -3.71 0.50 -11.00
CA ILE A 207 -2.56 0.64 -11.91
C ILE A 207 -2.09 -0.75 -12.31
N PHE A 208 -2.42 -1.15 -13.54
CA PHE A 208 -1.98 -2.42 -14.13
C PHE A 208 -0.76 -2.26 -15.04
N ASN A 209 -0.64 -1.10 -15.68
CA ASN A 209 0.43 -0.83 -16.64
C ASN A 209 0.88 0.64 -16.61
N LEU A 210 1.99 0.95 -17.28
CA LEU A 210 2.53 2.31 -17.30
C LEU A 210 1.57 3.32 -17.94
N SER A 211 0.78 2.92 -18.94
CA SER A 211 -0.17 3.84 -19.58
C SER A 211 -1.25 4.32 -18.63
N ASP A 212 -1.59 3.53 -17.63
CA ASP A 212 -2.52 3.96 -16.58
C ASP A 212 -1.92 5.08 -15.75
N ILE A 213 -0.64 4.98 -15.40
CA ILE A 213 0.07 6.05 -14.68
C ILE A 213 0.14 7.32 -15.53
N TYR A 214 0.47 7.20 -16.80
CA TYR A 214 0.59 8.38 -17.70
C TYR A 214 -0.74 9.11 -17.91
N LYS A 215 -1.87 8.40 -17.95
CA LYS A 215 -3.19 9.04 -17.95
C LYS A 215 -3.42 9.92 -16.71
N TYR A 216 -2.87 9.51 -15.59
CA TYR A 216 -2.99 10.28 -14.34
C TYR A 216 -2.01 11.43 -14.26
N TYR A 217 -0.90 11.40 -14.96
CA TYR A 217 -0.02 12.57 -15.11
C TYR A 217 -0.70 13.73 -15.83
N GLU A 218 -1.63 13.44 -16.74
CA GLU A 218 -2.39 14.46 -17.44
C GLU A 218 -3.45 15.14 -16.55
N VAL A 219 -3.80 14.50 -15.44
CA VAL A 219 -4.81 14.99 -14.51
C VAL A 219 -4.13 15.64 -13.31
N ALA A 220 -3.84 16.91 -13.35
CA ALA A 220 -3.58 17.70 -12.16
C ALA A 220 -2.18 18.23 -11.88
N ASP A 221 -2.16 19.13 -10.89
CA ASP A 221 -1.07 19.71 -10.10
C ASP A 221 0.10 18.77 -9.71
N THR A 222 -0.08 17.45 -9.92
CA THR A 222 0.90 16.42 -9.62
C THR A 222 2.07 16.41 -10.60
N ILE A 223 1.87 16.88 -11.83
CA ILE A 223 2.91 16.92 -12.88
C ILE A 223 4.08 17.79 -12.45
N ASP A 224 3.81 18.96 -11.91
CA ASP A 224 4.86 19.87 -11.50
C ASP A 224 5.66 19.34 -10.30
N LYS A 225 4.97 18.73 -9.34
CA LYS A 225 5.63 18.04 -8.20
C LYS A 225 6.50 16.86 -8.65
N ILE A 226 6.09 16.14 -9.68
CA ILE A 226 6.88 15.01 -10.21
C ILE A 226 8.10 15.52 -10.99
N LYS A 227 7.97 16.59 -11.74
CA LYS A 227 9.12 17.24 -12.40
C LYS A 227 10.17 17.71 -11.39
N GLU A 228 9.73 18.28 -10.26
CA GLU A 228 10.66 18.66 -9.18
C GLU A 228 11.43 17.44 -8.65
N ILE A 229 10.76 16.29 -8.49
CA ILE A 229 11.41 15.06 -8.05
C ILE A 229 12.38 14.54 -9.12
N GLU A 230 12.01 14.56 -10.37
CA GLU A 230 12.87 14.14 -11.47
C GLU A 230 14.14 14.98 -11.52
N GLN A 231 14.02 16.29 -11.38
CA GLN A 231 15.16 17.19 -11.31
C GLN A 231 16.08 16.86 -10.13
N GLN A 232 15.51 16.61 -8.94
CA GLN A 232 16.29 16.22 -7.78
C GLN A 232 17.04 14.89 -7.99
N LEU A 233 16.41 13.93 -8.65
CA LEU A 233 17.03 12.65 -8.98
C LEU A 233 18.18 12.78 -9.98
N ASP A 234 18.02 13.61 -11.00
CA ASP A 234 19.07 13.88 -11.96
C ASP A 234 20.28 14.53 -11.31
N ASP A 235 20.06 15.51 -10.44
CA ASP A 235 21.11 16.18 -9.68
C ASP A 235 21.86 15.20 -8.75
N MET A 236 21.17 14.27 -8.11
CA MET A 236 21.77 13.23 -7.28
C MET A 236 22.52 12.17 -8.10
N THR A 237 22.01 11.80 -9.27
CA THR A 237 22.66 10.81 -10.15
C THR A 237 23.97 11.32 -10.70
N VAL A 238 24.07 12.63 -10.95
CA VAL A 238 25.32 13.28 -11.32
C VAL A 238 26.34 13.22 -10.18
N SER A 239 25.91 13.32 -8.93
CA SER A 239 26.78 13.25 -7.75
C SER A 239 27.31 11.86 -7.39
N ILE A 240 26.67 10.79 -7.91
CA ILE A 240 27.08 9.39 -7.66
C ILE A 240 28.07 8.87 -8.73
N LYS A 241 28.29 9.62 -9.80
CA LYS A 241 29.21 9.24 -10.89
C LYS A 241 30.67 9.64 -10.67
N TYR A 242 31.01 10.19 -9.50
CA TYR A 242 32.39 10.60 -9.16
C TYR A 242 32.88 9.95 -7.87
#